data_f48c112d4c45e39ad73755cea0821ac2
#
_entry.id   f48c112d4c45e39ad73755cea0821ac2
#
_cell.length_a   1.000
_cell.length_b   1.000
_cell.length_c   1.000
_cell.angle_alpha   90.00
_cell.angle_beta   90.00
_cell.angle_gamma   90.00
#
_symmetry.space_group_name_H-M   'P 1'
#
loop_
_entity.id
_entity.type
_entity.pdbx_description
1 polymer ?
#
loop_
_entity_poly.entity_id
_entity_poly.type
_entity_poly.pdbx_seq_one_letter_code
_entity_poly.pdbx_strand_id
1 'polypeptide(L)'
;GGEWHEVDWQTALEYVANGMKHIQEEHTGRGLGALLSPHSTLEELALATRLLRQMGSDNIDTRLRCADFSDQHGKIRWLGMPIAALNGLDRVLVVGSHLRKDHPLLAQRIRQAARHGAQIMALNEERFDWAMPMHASLEAPAVQWTLALAGIAAAVASERGIQPPVEAEFGLEATDIARALLNGANKAVLLGNAAVHHEQASALHALAQWIAKETGATLGFLGEAANTVGAQLVRAQPVADGLNAAEMLQGKVKGLLL
;
A
#
# COMPACT_ATOMS: atom_id res chain seq x y z
N GLY A 1 7.68 40.21 -8.52
CA GLY A 1 7.36 39.16 -8.89
C GLY A 1 6.86 38.74 -10.27
N GLY A 2 6.98 37.47 -10.58
CA GLY A 2 6.47 36.88 -11.82
C GLY A 2 7.52 36.66 -12.92
N GLU A 3 8.75 37.02 -12.67
CA GLU A 3 9.86 36.75 -13.58
C GLU A 3 10.76 35.67 -13.02
N TRP A 4 11.20 34.76 -13.91
CA TRP A 4 12.19 33.74 -13.58
C TRP A 4 13.59 34.32 -13.69
N HIS A 5 14.43 34.08 -12.68
CA HIS A 5 15.85 34.50 -12.68
C HIS A 5 16.71 33.24 -12.57
N GLU A 6 17.73 33.14 -13.42
CA GLU A 6 18.76 32.14 -13.29
C GLU A 6 19.71 32.51 -12.15
N VAL A 7 19.94 31.59 -11.22
CA VAL A 7 20.81 31.78 -10.06
C VAL A 7 21.68 30.53 -9.86
N ASP A 8 22.80 30.67 -9.14
CA ASP A 8 23.61 29.52 -8.75
C ASP A 8 22.95 28.74 -7.59
N TRP A 9 23.45 27.54 -7.37
CA TRP A 9 22.92 26.65 -6.34
C TRP A 9 23.04 27.24 -4.92
N GLN A 10 24.10 27.95 -4.61
CA GLN A 10 24.26 28.55 -3.30
C GLN A 10 23.17 29.59 -3.03
N THR A 11 22.97 30.51 -3.96
CA THR A 11 21.91 31.52 -3.88
C THR A 11 20.51 30.90 -3.75
N ALA A 12 20.22 29.85 -4.54
CA ALA A 12 18.94 29.14 -4.46
C ALA A 12 18.74 28.49 -3.10
N LEU A 13 19.75 27.78 -2.58
CA LEU A 13 19.67 27.10 -1.28
C LEU A 13 19.57 28.09 -0.11
N GLU A 14 20.28 29.22 -0.16
CA GLU A 14 20.16 30.29 0.84
C GLU A 14 18.75 30.88 0.87
N TYR A 15 18.15 31.10 -0.31
CA TYR A 15 16.78 31.60 -0.41
C TYR A 15 15.78 30.62 0.21
N VAL A 16 15.87 29.32 -0.13
CA VAL A 16 15.02 28.29 0.45
C VAL A 16 15.21 28.18 1.96
N ALA A 17 16.47 28.12 2.42
CA ALA A 17 16.78 28.01 3.85
C ALA A 17 16.23 29.18 4.67
N ASN A 18 16.36 30.40 4.15
CA ASN A 18 15.83 31.60 4.79
C ASN A 18 14.30 31.60 4.80
N GLY A 19 13.66 31.18 3.71
CA GLY A 19 12.20 31.03 3.65
C GLY A 19 11.67 30.01 4.66
N MET A 20 12.32 28.84 4.78
CA MET A 20 11.94 27.82 5.77
C MET A 20 12.12 28.31 7.21
N LYS A 21 13.23 29.02 7.51
CA LYS A 21 13.45 29.63 8.84
C LYS A 21 12.39 30.68 9.19
N HIS A 22 12.05 31.52 8.23
CA HIS A 22 11.02 32.54 8.43
C HIS A 22 9.65 31.89 8.74
N ILE A 23 9.25 30.86 8.02
CA ILE A 23 8.02 30.09 8.31
C ILE A 23 8.10 29.46 9.71
N GLN A 24 9.25 28.91 10.08
CA GLN A 24 9.46 28.32 11.42
C GLN A 24 9.33 29.35 12.53
N GLU A 25 9.85 30.55 12.33
CA GLU A 25 9.80 31.67 13.31
C GLU A 25 8.38 32.21 13.48
N GLU A 26 7.62 32.36 12.38
CA GLU A 26 6.26 32.91 12.42
C GLU A 26 5.19 31.89 12.82
N HIS A 27 5.36 30.63 12.41
CA HIS A 27 4.30 29.59 12.49
C HIS A 27 4.75 28.34 13.26
N THR A 28 5.91 28.37 13.90
CA THR A 28 6.61 27.19 14.44
C THR A 28 6.98 26.18 13.35
N GLY A 29 7.67 25.10 13.70
CA GLY A 29 7.96 24.02 12.74
C GLY A 29 6.72 23.39 12.12
N ARG A 30 5.58 23.43 12.80
CA ARG A 30 4.30 22.89 12.29
C ARG A 30 3.78 23.62 11.04
N GLY A 31 4.27 24.80 10.74
CA GLY A 31 3.98 25.52 9.49
C GLY A 31 4.65 24.90 8.25
N LEU A 32 5.63 24.03 8.45
CA LEU A 32 6.34 23.32 7.37
C LEU A 32 5.78 21.93 7.15
N GLY A 33 5.84 21.45 5.92
CA GLY A 33 5.51 20.07 5.54
C GLY A 33 6.42 19.55 4.44
N ALA A 34 6.44 18.23 4.24
CA ALA A 34 7.10 17.59 3.10
C ALA A 34 6.19 16.55 2.47
N LEU A 35 6.01 16.64 1.15
CA LEU A 35 5.37 15.62 0.32
C LEU A 35 6.43 14.98 -0.56
N LEU A 36 6.96 13.85 -0.11
CA LEU A 36 8.10 13.21 -0.74
C LEU A 36 7.66 12.15 -1.74
N SER A 37 8.45 11.96 -2.79
CA SER A 37 8.19 10.89 -3.74
C SER A 37 8.61 9.52 -3.18
N PRO A 38 7.76 8.48 -3.24
CA PRO A 38 8.15 7.12 -2.89
C PRO A 38 9.11 6.49 -3.92
N HIS A 39 9.50 7.23 -4.97
CA HIS A 39 10.57 6.86 -5.90
C HIS A 39 11.93 7.45 -5.52
N SER A 40 11.97 8.38 -4.56
CA SER A 40 13.23 8.94 -4.06
C SER A 40 14.13 7.87 -3.44
N THR A 41 15.43 8.12 -3.41
CA THR A 41 16.38 7.24 -2.75
C THR A 41 16.14 7.20 -1.24
N LEU A 42 16.64 6.16 -0.59
CA LEU A 42 16.53 6.03 0.87
C LEU A 42 17.21 7.20 1.60
N GLU A 43 18.35 7.65 1.05
CA GLU A 43 19.14 8.77 1.55
C GLU A 43 18.35 10.08 1.47
N GLU A 44 17.73 10.37 0.33
CA GLU A 44 16.89 11.57 0.15
C GLU A 44 15.71 11.58 1.12
N LEU A 45 15.00 10.46 1.23
CA LEU A 45 13.89 10.30 2.17
C LEU A 45 14.35 10.47 3.63
N ALA A 46 15.50 9.90 3.99
CA ALA A 46 16.06 10.01 5.34
C ALA A 46 16.50 11.44 5.65
N LEU A 47 17.18 12.11 4.71
CA LEU A 47 17.65 13.49 4.89
C LEU A 47 16.49 14.48 4.99
N ALA A 48 15.50 14.40 4.10
CA ALA A 48 14.32 15.24 4.15
C ALA A 48 13.53 15.04 5.45
N THR A 49 13.32 13.79 5.86
CA THR A 49 12.68 13.44 7.12
C THR A 49 13.42 14.03 8.33
N ARG A 50 14.74 13.90 8.36
CA ARG A 50 15.59 14.44 9.42
C ARG A 50 15.54 15.97 9.45
N LEU A 51 15.62 16.61 8.29
CA LEU A 51 15.57 18.07 8.16
C LEU A 51 14.26 18.60 8.76
N LEU A 52 13.10 18.10 8.32
CA LEU A 52 11.81 18.57 8.79
C LEU A 52 11.64 18.37 10.30
N ARG A 53 12.03 17.21 10.83
CA ARG A 53 11.94 16.91 12.25
C ARG A 53 12.86 17.80 13.10
N GLN A 54 14.06 18.09 12.63
CA GLN A 54 14.96 19.03 13.30
C GLN A 54 14.40 20.47 13.31
N MET A 55 13.59 20.82 12.32
CA MET A 55 12.86 22.08 12.29
C MET A 55 11.55 22.05 13.10
N GLY A 56 11.23 20.94 13.75
CA GLY A 56 10.05 20.79 14.61
C GLY A 56 8.77 20.44 13.86
N SER A 57 8.87 19.79 12.70
CA SER A 57 7.72 19.32 11.92
C SER A 57 7.71 17.81 11.77
N ASP A 58 6.56 17.19 12.03
CA ASP A 58 6.22 15.81 11.72
C ASP A 58 5.25 15.69 10.52
N ASN A 59 5.00 16.79 9.82
CA ASN A 59 4.17 16.85 8.62
C ASN A 59 4.95 16.33 7.41
N ILE A 60 5.12 15.02 7.33
CA ILE A 60 5.91 14.36 6.28
C ILE A 60 5.09 13.22 5.74
N ASP A 61 4.88 13.13 4.44
CA ASP A 61 4.17 12.00 3.84
C ASP A 61 4.67 11.69 2.42
N THR A 62 4.50 10.44 2.00
CA THR A 62 4.78 9.95 0.65
C THR A 62 3.53 9.41 -0.03
N ARG A 63 2.39 9.40 0.65
CA ARG A 63 1.17 8.67 0.27
C ARG A 63 0.15 9.58 -0.43
N LEU A 64 0.56 10.25 -1.51
CA LEU A 64 -0.30 11.17 -2.28
C LEU A 64 -1.53 10.51 -2.91
N ARG A 65 -1.50 9.19 -3.13
CA ARG A 65 -2.59 8.44 -3.76
C ARG A 65 -3.48 7.72 -2.76
N CYS A 66 -3.15 7.73 -1.47
CA CYS A 66 -3.97 7.08 -0.45
C CYS A 66 -5.22 7.91 -0.17
N ALA A 67 -6.36 7.25 -0.09
CA ALA A 67 -7.63 7.85 0.31
C ALA A 67 -7.95 7.56 1.79
N ASP A 68 -7.48 6.43 2.32
CA ASP A 68 -7.72 5.99 3.70
C ASP A 68 -6.42 6.03 4.52
N PHE A 69 -6.42 6.87 5.54
CA PHE A 69 -5.30 7.03 6.48
C PHE A 69 -5.59 6.47 7.87
N SER A 70 -6.70 5.77 8.08
CA SER A 70 -7.13 5.29 9.40
C SER A 70 -6.24 4.19 9.98
N ASP A 71 -5.61 3.37 9.14
CA ASP A 71 -4.60 2.38 9.55
C ASP A 71 -3.19 2.99 9.42
N GLN A 72 -2.86 3.93 10.31
CA GLN A 72 -1.56 4.61 10.31
C GLN A 72 -0.52 3.95 11.22
N HIS A 73 -0.93 3.07 12.13
CA HIS A 73 -0.10 2.49 13.18
C HIS A 73 0.23 1.04 12.88
N GLY A 74 0.86 0.80 11.77
CA GLY A 74 1.09 -0.54 11.33
C GLY A 74 2.55 -0.98 11.30
N LYS A 75 2.71 -2.26 11.12
CA LYS A 75 3.95 -2.88 10.69
C LYS A 75 4.26 -2.38 9.27
N ILE A 76 5.54 -2.36 8.92
CA ILE A 76 5.99 -2.02 7.56
C ILE A 76 5.27 -2.91 6.55
N ARG A 77 4.61 -2.30 5.59
CA ARG A 77 3.87 -2.96 4.52
C ARG A 77 4.84 -3.32 3.40
N TRP A 78 5.17 -4.58 3.29
CA TRP A 78 6.08 -5.12 2.30
C TRP A 78 5.52 -6.42 1.71
N LEU A 79 6.23 -7.05 0.78
CA LEU A 79 5.77 -8.28 0.11
C LEU A 79 5.52 -9.47 1.09
N GLY A 80 5.96 -9.37 2.33
CA GLY A 80 5.78 -10.42 3.34
C GLY A 80 6.73 -11.60 3.20
N MET A 81 7.45 -11.68 2.06
CA MET A 81 8.37 -12.76 1.73
C MET A 81 9.48 -12.28 0.79
N PRO A 82 10.61 -13.00 0.66
CA PRO A 82 11.58 -12.75 -0.39
C PRO A 82 10.95 -12.87 -1.78
N ILE A 83 11.33 -12.00 -2.73
CA ILE A 83 10.77 -12.00 -4.10
C ILE A 83 10.93 -13.38 -4.77
N ALA A 84 12.03 -14.07 -4.52
CA ALA A 84 12.27 -15.41 -5.08
C ALA A 84 11.25 -16.46 -4.58
N ALA A 85 10.69 -16.28 -3.39
CA ALA A 85 9.71 -17.21 -2.81
C ALA A 85 8.38 -17.25 -3.61
N LEU A 86 8.07 -16.19 -4.36
CA LEU A 86 6.90 -16.16 -5.23
C LEU A 86 6.83 -17.32 -6.25
N ASN A 87 7.99 -17.83 -6.70
CA ASN A 87 8.05 -18.97 -7.63
C ASN A 87 7.57 -20.28 -7.00
N GLY A 88 7.65 -20.39 -5.69
CA GLY A 88 7.29 -21.61 -4.95
C GLY A 88 5.93 -21.53 -4.26
N LEU A 89 5.10 -20.55 -4.57
CA LEU A 89 3.76 -20.46 -4.02
C LEU A 89 2.85 -21.53 -4.62
N ASP A 90 1.98 -22.11 -3.79
CA ASP A 90 0.94 -23.06 -4.20
C ASP A 90 -0.41 -22.37 -4.42
N ARG A 91 -0.69 -21.34 -3.61
CA ARG A 91 -1.95 -20.60 -3.64
C ARG A 91 -1.68 -19.10 -3.51
N VAL A 92 -2.28 -18.33 -4.40
CA VAL A 92 -2.11 -16.87 -4.41
C VAL A 92 -3.47 -16.22 -4.62
N LEU A 93 -3.90 -15.42 -3.64
CA LEU A 93 -5.03 -14.50 -3.82
C LEU A 93 -4.47 -13.09 -4.04
N VAL A 94 -4.76 -12.49 -5.19
CA VAL A 94 -4.40 -11.11 -5.52
C VAL A 94 -5.64 -10.23 -5.42
N VAL A 95 -5.57 -9.17 -4.64
CA VAL A 95 -6.68 -8.24 -4.42
C VAL A 95 -6.29 -6.86 -4.95
N GLY A 96 -7.07 -6.34 -5.91
CA GLY A 96 -6.92 -4.98 -6.40
C GLY A 96 -5.60 -4.72 -7.15
N SER A 97 -5.24 -5.59 -8.10
CA SER A 97 -4.11 -5.38 -9.00
C SER A 97 -4.35 -5.95 -10.38
N HIS A 98 -4.06 -5.18 -11.41
CA HIS A 98 -3.77 -5.71 -12.73
C HIS A 98 -2.28 -6.12 -12.76
N LEU A 99 -1.98 -7.25 -12.11
CA LEU A 99 -0.62 -7.67 -11.77
C LEU A 99 0.37 -7.59 -12.95
N ARG A 100 -0.08 -7.92 -14.16
CA ARG A 100 0.74 -7.90 -15.38
C ARG A 100 1.13 -6.49 -15.83
N LYS A 101 0.33 -5.48 -15.50
CA LYS A 101 0.60 -4.07 -15.80
C LYS A 101 1.29 -3.36 -14.65
N ASP A 102 0.77 -3.56 -13.44
CA ASP A 102 1.27 -2.87 -12.25
C ASP A 102 2.63 -3.40 -11.78
N HIS A 103 2.81 -4.73 -11.85
CA HIS A 103 3.96 -5.44 -11.26
C HIS A 103 4.50 -6.55 -12.17
N PRO A 104 4.98 -6.24 -13.39
CA PRO A 104 5.30 -7.26 -14.40
C PRO A 104 6.37 -8.27 -13.95
N LEU A 105 7.35 -7.86 -13.14
CA LEU A 105 8.39 -8.77 -12.64
C LEU A 105 7.86 -9.71 -11.56
N LEU A 106 6.94 -9.27 -10.71
CA LEU A 106 6.26 -10.14 -9.74
C LEU A 106 5.26 -11.05 -10.45
N ALA A 107 4.53 -10.53 -11.46
CA ALA A 107 3.65 -11.32 -12.31
C ALA A 107 4.38 -12.48 -12.99
N GLN A 108 5.60 -12.24 -13.49
CA GLN A 108 6.41 -13.29 -14.10
C GLN A 108 6.73 -14.42 -13.11
N ARG A 109 7.02 -14.09 -11.85
CA ARG A 109 7.31 -15.11 -10.82
C ARG A 109 6.07 -15.91 -10.43
N ILE A 110 4.94 -15.24 -10.24
CA ILE A 110 3.65 -15.90 -9.96
C ILE A 110 3.21 -16.77 -11.16
N ARG A 111 3.49 -16.32 -12.39
CA ARG A 111 3.27 -17.11 -13.58
C ARG A 111 4.12 -18.39 -13.59
N GLN A 112 5.37 -18.35 -13.12
CA GLN A 112 6.17 -19.57 -12.98
C GLN A 112 5.54 -20.52 -11.95
N ALA A 113 5.07 -20.00 -10.80
CA ALA A 113 4.32 -20.83 -9.85
C ALA A 113 3.09 -21.45 -10.49
N ALA A 114 2.29 -20.67 -11.25
CA ALA A 114 1.11 -21.17 -11.96
C ALA A 114 1.45 -22.28 -12.96
N ARG A 115 2.57 -22.19 -13.68
CA ARG A 115 3.05 -23.24 -14.60
C ARG A 115 3.44 -24.54 -13.87
N HIS A 116 3.76 -24.46 -12.58
CA HIS A 116 4.03 -25.60 -11.71
C HIS A 116 2.78 -26.07 -10.92
N GLY A 117 1.60 -25.60 -11.29
CA GLY A 117 0.33 -26.05 -10.70
C GLY A 117 -0.21 -25.19 -9.57
N ALA A 118 0.39 -24.01 -9.29
CA ALA A 118 -0.19 -23.09 -8.31
C ALA A 118 -1.58 -22.61 -8.76
N GLN A 119 -2.50 -22.54 -7.81
CA GLN A 119 -3.83 -21.96 -8.02
C GLN A 119 -3.78 -20.46 -7.74
N ILE A 120 -4.00 -19.68 -8.80
CA ILE A 120 -4.01 -18.22 -8.75
C ILE A 120 -5.45 -17.75 -8.74
N MET A 121 -5.77 -16.89 -7.77
CA MET A 121 -7.10 -16.34 -7.55
C MET A 121 -7.02 -14.82 -7.51
N ALA A 122 -8.10 -14.15 -7.87
CA ALA A 122 -8.13 -12.69 -7.86
C ALA A 122 -9.48 -12.14 -7.40
N LEU A 123 -9.42 -10.93 -6.80
CA LEU A 123 -10.55 -10.02 -6.62
C LEU A 123 -10.20 -8.70 -7.30
N ASN A 124 -10.95 -8.35 -8.34
CA ASN A 124 -10.76 -7.12 -9.13
C ASN A 124 -12.10 -6.58 -9.65
N GLU A 125 -12.07 -5.39 -10.27
CA GLU A 125 -13.25 -4.77 -10.88
C GLU A 125 -13.72 -5.53 -12.12
N GLU A 126 -12.79 -6.09 -12.87
CA GLU A 126 -13.04 -6.80 -14.12
C GLU A 126 -12.06 -7.97 -14.30
N ARG A 127 -12.36 -8.81 -15.27
CA ARG A 127 -11.51 -9.93 -15.65
C ARG A 127 -10.36 -9.45 -16.52
N PHE A 128 -9.17 -9.36 -15.92
CA PHE A 128 -7.96 -9.03 -16.68
C PHE A 128 -7.39 -10.23 -17.44
N ASP A 129 -6.61 -9.92 -18.48
CA ASP A 129 -5.73 -10.92 -19.11
C ASP A 129 -4.46 -11.11 -18.26
N TRP A 130 -4.44 -12.16 -17.48
CA TRP A 130 -3.34 -12.51 -16.58
C TRP A 130 -2.14 -13.14 -17.28
N ALA A 131 -2.32 -13.62 -18.54
CA ALA A 131 -1.35 -14.41 -19.29
C ALA A 131 -0.86 -15.66 -18.51
N MET A 132 -1.69 -16.18 -17.61
CA MET A 132 -1.50 -17.41 -16.83
C MET A 132 -2.86 -18.04 -16.50
N PRO A 133 -2.90 -19.35 -16.22
CA PRO A 133 -4.13 -19.98 -15.76
C PRO A 133 -4.61 -19.36 -14.45
N MET A 134 -5.90 -19.04 -14.38
CA MET A 134 -6.58 -18.60 -13.17
C MET A 134 -7.44 -19.74 -12.63
N HIS A 135 -7.38 -19.95 -11.31
CA HIS A 135 -8.23 -20.92 -10.62
C HIS A 135 -9.62 -20.35 -10.36
N ALA A 136 -9.69 -19.14 -9.81
CA ALA A 136 -10.92 -18.41 -9.57
C ALA A 136 -10.71 -16.91 -9.73
N SER A 137 -11.77 -16.20 -10.17
CA SER A 137 -11.78 -14.74 -10.26
C SER A 137 -13.10 -14.24 -9.73
N LEU A 138 -13.05 -13.43 -8.69
CA LEU A 138 -14.21 -12.73 -8.16
C LEU A 138 -14.19 -11.31 -8.74
N GLU A 139 -15.22 -10.97 -9.50
CA GLU A 139 -15.36 -9.69 -10.17
C GLU A 139 -16.40 -8.86 -9.43
N ALA A 140 -16.01 -7.69 -8.94
CA ALA A 140 -16.89 -6.78 -8.24
C ALA A 140 -16.44 -5.32 -8.44
N PRO A 141 -17.37 -4.36 -8.58
CA PRO A 141 -17.03 -2.95 -8.55
C PRO A 141 -16.19 -2.59 -7.31
N ALA A 142 -15.24 -1.65 -7.43
CA ALA A 142 -14.35 -1.30 -6.32
C ALA A 142 -15.09 -0.99 -5.02
N VAL A 143 -16.18 -0.25 -5.09
CA VAL A 143 -17.02 0.08 -3.91
C VAL A 143 -17.56 -1.16 -3.17
N GLN A 144 -17.57 -2.33 -3.79
CA GLN A 144 -18.04 -3.59 -3.20
C GLN A 144 -16.88 -4.51 -2.76
N TRP A 145 -15.62 -4.12 -2.94
CA TRP A 145 -14.49 -5.00 -2.61
C TRP A 145 -14.42 -5.38 -1.13
N THR A 146 -14.76 -4.47 -0.24
CA THR A 146 -14.82 -4.77 1.19
C THR A 146 -15.86 -5.86 1.47
N LEU A 147 -17.05 -5.78 0.85
CA LEU A 147 -18.09 -6.80 0.97
C LEU A 147 -17.66 -8.12 0.32
N ALA A 148 -17.07 -8.08 -0.88
CA ALA A 148 -16.57 -9.26 -1.58
C ALA A 148 -15.47 -9.99 -0.79
N LEU A 149 -14.53 -9.23 -0.20
CA LEU A 149 -13.47 -9.80 0.62
C LEU A 149 -14.00 -10.32 1.96
N ALA A 150 -15.02 -9.67 2.53
CA ALA A 150 -15.75 -10.17 3.69
C ALA A 150 -16.47 -11.51 3.39
N GLY A 151 -17.03 -11.64 2.18
CA GLY A 151 -17.60 -12.91 1.70
C GLY A 151 -16.55 -14.04 1.62
N ILE A 152 -15.34 -13.75 1.15
CA ILE A 152 -14.23 -14.73 1.17
C ILE A 152 -13.87 -15.09 2.63
N ALA A 153 -13.82 -14.11 3.54
CA ALA A 153 -13.56 -14.36 4.95
C ALA A 153 -14.66 -15.24 5.59
N ALA A 154 -15.93 -14.95 5.29
CA ALA A 154 -17.06 -15.75 5.76
C ALA A 154 -17.02 -17.19 5.21
N ALA A 155 -16.63 -17.38 3.95
CA ALA A 155 -16.43 -18.70 3.36
C ALA A 155 -15.29 -19.47 4.06
N VAL A 156 -14.15 -18.82 4.36
CA VAL A 156 -13.06 -19.42 5.16
C VAL A 156 -13.55 -19.80 6.56
N ALA A 157 -14.32 -18.93 7.19
CA ALA A 157 -14.89 -19.20 8.52
C ALA A 157 -15.83 -20.42 8.51
N SER A 158 -16.70 -20.50 7.51
CA SER A 158 -17.63 -21.63 7.30
C SER A 158 -16.90 -22.94 7.10
N GLU A 159 -15.88 -22.98 6.22
CA GLU A 159 -15.09 -24.20 5.96
C GLU A 159 -14.29 -24.64 7.22
N ARG A 160 -13.94 -23.72 8.11
CA ARG A 160 -13.23 -24.03 9.37
C ARG A 160 -14.16 -24.27 10.57
N GLY A 161 -15.43 -23.96 10.46
CA GLY A 161 -16.36 -24.03 11.59
C GLY A 161 -16.08 -22.98 12.68
N ILE A 162 -15.63 -21.77 12.31
CA ILE A 162 -15.36 -20.65 13.22
C ILE A 162 -16.22 -19.45 12.87
N GLN A 163 -16.26 -18.45 13.75
CA GLN A 163 -16.97 -17.21 13.45
C GLN A 163 -16.17 -16.31 12.48
N PRO A 164 -16.83 -15.70 11.48
CA PRO A 164 -16.21 -14.73 10.61
C PRO A 164 -15.92 -13.41 11.34
N PRO A 165 -14.97 -12.58 10.84
CA PRO A 165 -14.68 -11.28 11.45
C PRO A 165 -15.83 -10.28 11.27
N VAL A 166 -16.67 -10.51 10.25
CA VAL A 166 -17.90 -9.79 9.94
C VAL A 166 -18.84 -10.73 9.21
N GLU A 167 -20.12 -10.67 9.51
CA GLU A 167 -21.14 -11.44 8.79
C GLU A 167 -21.26 -10.95 7.36
N ALA A 168 -21.18 -11.86 6.39
CA ALA A 168 -21.33 -11.57 4.97
C ALA A 168 -21.85 -12.79 4.22
N GLU A 169 -22.66 -12.54 3.21
CA GLU A 169 -23.08 -13.58 2.26
C GLU A 169 -21.91 -13.89 1.31
N PHE A 170 -21.84 -15.14 0.84
CA PHE A 170 -20.81 -15.58 -0.09
C PHE A 170 -21.34 -16.59 -1.09
N GLY A 171 -20.83 -16.53 -2.30
CA GLY A 171 -21.16 -17.43 -3.41
C GLY A 171 -20.11 -18.52 -3.62
N LEU A 172 -20.25 -19.21 -4.75
CA LEU A 172 -19.40 -20.35 -5.13
C LEU A 172 -17.95 -19.91 -5.32
N GLU A 173 -17.70 -18.77 -5.96
CA GLU A 173 -16.35 -18.25 -6.21
C GLU A 173 -15.59 -17.96 -4.91
N ALA A 174 -16.27 -17.35 -3.93
CA ALA A 174 -15.68 -17.11 -2.61
C ALA A 174 -15.38 -18.42 -1.87
N THR A 175 -16.26 -19.43 -2.03
CA THR A 175 -16.06 -20.76 -1.46
C THR A 175 -14.86 -21.48 -2.11
N ASP A 176 -14.71 -21.39 -3.43
CA ASP A 176 -13.58 -21.99 -4.15
C ASP A 176 -12.25 -21.33 -3.75
N ILE A 177 -12.23 -19.99 -3.59
CA ILE A 177 -11.07 -19.25 -3.09
C ILE A 177 -10.72 -19.70 -1.67
N ALA A 178 -11.71 -19.81 -0.78
CA ALA A 178 -11.52 -20.23 0.61
C ALA A 178 -10.93 -21.64 0.69
N ARG A 179 -11.50 -22.59 -0.02
CA ARG A 179 -11.01 -23.99 -0.11
C ARG A 179 -9.60 -24.07 -0.65
N ALA A 180 -9.31 -23.32 -1.72
CA ALA A 180 -7.96 -23.26 -2.27
C ALA A 180 -6.95 -22.75 -1.24
N LEU A 181 -7.24 -21.64 -0.56
CA LEU A 181 -6.38 -21.08 0.47
C LEU A 181 -6.20 -22.00 1.68
N LEU A 182 -7.18 -22.82 2.05
CA LEU A 182 -7.06 -23.76 3.15
C LEU A 182 -6.19 -24.98 2.81
N ASN A 183 -6.03 -25.33 1.53
CA ASN A 183 -5.40 -26.55 1.07
C ASN A 183 -3.98 -26.41 0.50
N GLY A 184 -3.29 -25.32 0.64
CA GLY A 184 -1.91 -25.16 0.16
C GLY A 184 -0.89 -25.17 1.29
N ALA A 185 0.37 -25.40 0.99
CA ALA A 185 1.48 -25.26 1.93
C ALA A 185 2.06 -23.86 1.89
N ASN A 186 2.40 -23.37 0.68
CA ASN A 186 3.00 -22.05 0.45
C ASN A 186 1.95 -21.10 -0.12
N LYS A 187 1.42 -20.22 0.71
CA LYS A 187 0.24 -19.41 0.38
C LYS A 187 0.48 -17.93 0.59
N ALA A 188 -0.14 -17.11 -0.25
CA ALA A 188 -0.10 -15.66 -0.11
C ALA A 188 -1.45 -15.00 -0.41
N VAL A 189 -1.75 -13.96 0.36
CA VAL A 189 -2.77 -12.95 0.07
C VAL A 189 -2.02 -11.65 -0.23
N LEU A 190 -2.12 -11.17 -1.46
CA LEU A 190 -1.35 -10.02 -1.95
C LEU A 190 -2.28 -8.85 -2.25
N LEU A 191 -2.07 -7.73 -1.56
CA LEU A 191 -2.79 -6.48 -1.81
C LEU A 191 -2.05 -5.66 -2.87
N GLY A 192 -2.73 -5.31 -3.94
CA GLY A 192 -2.19 -4.49 -5.02
C GLY A 192 -2.47 -3.00 -4.85
N ASN A 193 -2.05 -2.21 -5.85
CA ASN A 193 -2.14 -0.75 -5.79
C ASN A 193 -3.56 -0.25 -5.59
N ALA A 194 -4.55 -0.81 -6.32
CA ALA A 194 -5.92 -0.38 -6.19
C ALA A 194 -6.53 -0.70 -4.81
N ALA A 195 -6.13 -1.82 -4.20
CA ALA A 195 -6.55 -2.14 -2.83
C ALA A 195 -5.90 -1.23 -1.78
N VAL A 196 -4.62 -0.85 -1.98
CA VAL A 196 -3.89 0.05 -1.06
C VAL A 196 -4.38 1.49 -1.15
N HIS A 197 -4.83 1.93 -2.33
CA HIS A 197 -5.36 3.28 -2.56
C HIS A 197 -6.88 3.38 -2.38
N HIS A 198 -7.54 2.28 -2.06
CA HIS A 198 -8.99 2.23 -1.90
C HIS A 198 -9.48 3.14 -0.76
N GLU A 199 -10.68 3.69 -0.88
CA GLU A 199 -11.30 4.54 0.16
C GLU A 199 -11.52 3.80 1.50
N GLN A 200 -11.56 2.47 1.46
CA GLN A 200 -11.66 1.59 2.63
C GLN A 200 -10.44 0.64 2.71
N ALA A 201 -9.25 1.14 2.41
CA ALA A 201 -8.02 0.34 2.38
C ALA A 201 -7.71 -0.33 3.73
N SER A 202 -8.02 0.32 4.84
CA SER A 202 -7.85 -0.23 6.19
C SER A 202 -8.76 -1.45 6.44
N ALA A 203 -10.01 -1.39 5.97
CA ALA A 203 -10.94 -2.52 6.09
C ALA A 203 -10.51 -3.69 5.20
N LEU A 204 -10.08 -3.41 3.95
CA LEU A 204 -9.51 -4.43 3.06
C LEU A 204 -8.26 -5.09 3.68
N HIS A 205 -7.38 -4.28 4.27
CA HIS A 205 -6.20 -4.79 4.97
C HIS A 205 -6.57 -5.69 6.15
N ALA A 206 -7.51 -5.26 7.00
CA ALA A 206 -7.95 -6.04 8.15
C ALA A 206 -8.55 -7.40 7.75
N LEU A 207 -9.40 -7.42 6.72
CA LEU A 207 -9.98 -8.64 6.17
C LEU A 207 -8.92 -9.55 5.55
N ALA A 208 -8.01 -9.00 4.74
CA ALA A 208 -6.91 -9.75 4.15
C ALA A 208 -5.98 -10.34 5.20
N GLN A 209 -5.70 -9.61 6.27
CA GLN A 209 -4.90 -10.08 7.40
C GLN A 209 -5.61 -11.21 8.15
N TRP A 210 -6.91 -11.10 8.37
CA TRP A 210 -7.69 -12.16 8.99
C TRP A 210 -7.69 -13.44 8.12
N ILE A 211 -7.96 -13.30 6.81
CA ILE A 211 -7.91 -14.43 5.86
C ILE A 211 -6.53 -15.07 5.87
N ALA A 212 -5.46 -14.28 5.79
CA ALA A 212 -4.10 -14.78 5.81
C ALA A 212 -3.79 -15.56 7.10
N LYS A 213 -4.18 -15.01 8.26
CA LYS A 213 -4.01 -15.66 9.56
C LYS A 213 -4.75 -17.00 9.62
N GLU A 214 -6.03 -17.02 9.24
CA GLU A 214 -6.88 -18.20 9.39
C GLU A 214 -6.58 -19.29 8.35
N THR A 215 -6.00 -18.93 7.22
CA THR A 215 -5.56 -19.90 6.20
C THR A 215 -4.08 -20.27 6.32
N GLY A 216 -3.30 -19.60 7.15
CA GLY A 216 -1.85 -19.75 7.23
C GLY A 216 -1.11 -19.18 6.02
N ALA A 217 -1.73 -18.24 5.29
CA ALA A 217 -1.11 -17.55 4.17
C ALA A 217 -0.23 -16.38 4.65
N THR A 218 0.76 -16.02 3.86
CA THR A 218 1.51 -14.78 4.08
C THR A 218 0.71 -13.61 3.51
N LEU A 219 0.46 -12.58 4.32
CA LEU A 219 -0.03 -11.31 3.81
C LEU A 219 1.13 -10.52 3.21
N GLY A 220 0.98 -10.06 1.97
CA GLY A 220 1.95 -9.25 1.27
C GLY A 220 1.34 -8.03 0.60
N PHE A 221 2.17 -7.00 0.43
CA PHE A 221 1.83 -5.78 -0.29
C PHE A 221 2.68 -5.69 -1.55
N LEU A 222 2.03 -5.48 -2.68
CA LEU A 222 2.70 -5.19 -3.94
C LEU A 222 3.01 -3.69 -3.93
N GLY A 223 4.29 -3.34 -3.77
CA GLY A 223 4.71 -1.95 -3.65
C GLY A 223 4.47 -1.16 -4.94
N GLU A 224 3.84 0.01 -4.84
CA GLU A 224 3.52 0.87 -5.99
C GLU A 224 4.74 1.56 -6.60
N ALA A 225 5.78 1.79 -5.79
CA ALA A 225 6.95 2.56 -6.16
C ALA A 225 8.24 1.87 -5.72
N ALA A 226 9.35 2.31 -6.30
CA ALA A 226 10.66 1.70 -6.10
C ALA A 226 11.11 1.66 -4.63
N ASN A 227 10.67 2.62 -3.81
CA ASN A 227 11.12 2.76 -2.43
C ASN A 227 9.99 2.99 -1.41
N THR A 228 8.79 2.50 -1.69
CA THR A 228 7.64 2.55 -0.75
C THR A 228 8.00 1.94 0.62
N VAL A 229 8.75 0.84 0.62
CA VAL A 229 9.20 0.18 1.85
C VAL A 229 10.28 1.03 2.55
N GLY A 230 11.23 1.58 1.81
CA GLY A 230 12.26 2.46 2.33
C GLY A 230 11.70 3.70 3.01
N ALA A 231 10.67 4.32 2.42
CA ALA A 231 9.97 5.46 3.02
C ALA A 231 9.41 5.11 4.42
N GLN A 232 8.84 3.92 4.57
CA GLN A 232 8.35 3.44 5.86
C GLN A 232 9.51 3.16 6.84
N LEU A 233 10.61 2.57 6.37
CA LEU A 233 11.78 2.27 7.19
C LEU A 233 12.41 3.53 7.80
N VAL A 234 12.52 4.62 7.02
CA VAL A 234 13.05 5.91 7.51
C VAL A 234 11.97 6.77 8.16
N ARG A 235 10.75 6.25 8.28
CA ARG A 235 9.59 6.95 8.84
C ARG A 235 9.26 8.26 8.11
N ALA A 236 9.37 8.26 6.77
CA ALA A 236 8.92 9.36 5.93
C ALA A 236 7.38 9.38 5.84
N GLN A 237 6.74 9.36 7.00
CA GLN A 237 5.29 9.35 7.23
C GLN A 237 4.99 10.20 8.46
N PRO A 238 3.77 10.74 8.61
CA PRO A 238 3.38 11.47 9.80
C PRO A 238 3.55 10.63 11.05
N VAL A 239 4.06 11.24 12.11
CA VAL A 239 4.11 10.64 13.45
C VAL A 239 3.47 11.61 14.44
N ALA A 240 3.00 11.12 15.57
CA ALA A 240 2.25 11.89 16.55
C ALA A 240 1.11 12.72 15.91
N ASP A 241 1.15 14.04 16.03
CA ASP A 241 0.15 14.97 15.49
C ASP A 241 0.51 15.48 14.08
N GLY A 242 1.44 14.83 13.38
CA GLY A 242 1.85 15.22 12.03
C GLY A 242 0.72 15.07 11.03
N LEU A 243 0.60 16.04 10.13
CA LEU A 243 -0.39 16.06 9.07
C LEU A 243 -0.03 15.04 7.97
N ASN A 244 -1.02 14.31 7.50
CA ASN A 244 -0.88 13.45 6.32
C ASN A 244 -0.96 14.26 5.01
N ALA A 245 -0.71 13.59 3.87
CA ALA A 245 -0.68 14.24 2.56
C ALA A 245 -1.98 15.00 2.25
N ALA A 246 -3.14 14.40 2.52
CA ALA A 246 -4.44 15.02 2.26
C ALA A 246 -4.64 16.28 3.10
N GLU A 247 -4.25 16.24 4.37
CA GLU A 247 -4.36 17.39 5.28
C GLU A 247 -3.41 18.54 4.89
N MET A 248 -2.18 18.22 4.48
CA MET A 248 -1.23 19.22 3.99
C MET A 248 -1.75 19.92 2.72
N LEU A 249 -2.33 19.17 1.80
CA LEU A 249 -2.93 19.71 0.55
C LEU A 249 -4.18 20.56 0.79
N GLN A 250 -4.85 20.40 1.92
CA GLN A 250 -5.96 21.28 2.35
C GLN A 250 -5.50 22.66 2.86
N GLY A 251 -4.20 22.98 2.75
CA GLY A 251 -3.66 24.28 3.12
C GLY A 251 -3.37 24.45 4.62
N LYS A 252 -3.24 23.35 5.35
CA LYS A 252 -2.91 23.40 6.79
C LYS A 252 -1.45 23.74 7.08
N VAL A 253 -0.59 23.80 6.05
CA VAL A 253 0.82 24.19 6.12
C VAL A 253 1.08 25.49 5.35
N LYS A 254 2.18 26.18 5.66
CA LYS A 254 2.59 27.44 5.04
C LYS A 254 3.70 27.26 4.01
N GLY A 255 4.49 26.22 4.14
CA GLY A 255 5.52 25.83 3.19
C GLY A 255 5.58 24.32 3.01
N LEU A 256 5.81 23.88 1.76
CA LEU A 256 5.97 22.49 1.40
C LEU A 256 7.33 22.27 0.73
N LEU A 257 8.05 21.26 1.21
CA LEU A 257 9.16 20.63 0.50
C LEU A 257 8.59 19.52 -0.39
N LEU A 258 8.89 19.58 -1.70
CA LEU A 258 8.43 18.61 -2.70
C LEU A 258 9.59 17.82 -3.28
#